data_b5bc479c63e9c5ddbac00849e8fe6253
#
_entry.id   b5bc479c63e9c5ddbac00849e8fe6253
#
_cell.length_a   1.000
_cell.length_b   1.000
_cell.length_c   1.000
_cell.angle_alpha   90.00
_cell.angle_beta   90.00
_cell.angle_gamma   90.00
#
_symmetry.space_group_name_H-M   'P 1'
#
loop_
_entity.id
_entity.type
_entity.pdbx_description
1 polymer ?
#
loop_
_entity_poly.entity_id
_entity_poly.type
_entity_poly.pdbx_seq_one_letter_code
_entity_poly.pdbx_strand_id
1 'polypeptide(L)'
;MRGRRFVLEDYRVPVTEEDQVKAGLAIHLIAARTGAHPSQMTGRGRMNPRAARPRWLAMYLSHVAYGWTLERVGHVFGVNRASVGAACRWVEDERERRSIDDLMNDLEGCIQGLYQSPRLELPQ
;
A
#
# COMPACT_ATOMS: atom_id res chain seq x y z
N MET A 1 -23.58 25.43 3.10
CA MET A 1 -23.16 24.32 3.93
C MET A 1 -23.02 23.04 3.16
N ARG A 2 -24.01 22.71 2.38
CA ARG A 2 -23.97 21.53 1.53
C ARG A 2 -22.83 21.56 0.54
N GLY A 3 -22.49 22.75 0.02
CA GLY A 3 -21.40 22.90 -0.91
C GLY A 3 -20.04 22.45 -0.36
N ARG A 4 -19.84 22.58 0.95
CA ARG A 4 -18.61 22.14 1.58
C ARG A 4 -18.44 20.64 1.50
N ARG A 5 -19.54 19.90 1.68
CA ARG A 5 -19.47 18.44 1.60
C ARG A 5 -19.08 17.96 0.22
N PHE A 6 -19.65 18.58 -0.81
CA PHE A 6 -19.26 18.30 -2.20
C PHE A 6 -17.81 18.61 -2.45
N VAL A 7 -17.38 19.79 -1.98
CA VAL A 7 -16.01 20.24 -2.17
C VAL A 7 -15.03 19.26 -1.54
N LEU A 8 -15.33 18.73 -0.34
CA LEU A 8 -14.47 17.76 0.32
C LEU A 8 -14.39 16.44 -0.45
N GLU A 9 -15.49 16.01 -1.05
CA GLU A 9 -15.48 14.81 -1.89
C GLU A 9 -14.68 15.00 -3.16
N ASP A 10 -14.74 16.23 -3.73
CA ASP A 10 -14.00 16.56 -4.93
C ASP A 10 -12.50 16.62 -4.71
N TYR A 11 -12.07 16.78 -3.45
CA TYR A 11 -10.65 16.79 -3.12
C TYR A 11 -10.05 15.43 -2.89
N ARG A 12 -10.71 14.38 -3.31
CA ARG A 12 -10.12 13.06 -3.26
C ARG A 12 -8.84 13.02 -4.06
N VAL A 13 -7.84 12.37 -3.48
CA VAL A 13 -6.57 12.17 -4.16
C VAL A 13 -6.81 11.28 -5.38
N PRO A 14 -6.52 11.75 -6.59
CA PRO A 14 -6.71 10.92 -7.77
C PRO A 14 -5.71 9.76 -7.79
N VAL A 15 -6.14 8.64 -8.35
CA VAL A 15 -5.29 7.48 -8.54
C VAL A 15 -4.77 7.52 -9.97
N THR A 16 -3.46 7.62 -10.12
CA THR A 16 -2.81 7.65 -11.42
C THR A 16 -2.38 6.26 -11.86
N GLU A 17 -2.00 6.11 -13.12
CA GLU A 17 -1.43 4.85 -13.60
C GLU A 17 -0.14 4.52 -12.87
N GLU A 18 0.68 5.53 -12.58
CA GLU A 18 1.90 5.34 -11.80
C GLU A 18 1.60 4.80 -10.41
N ASP A 19 0.56 5.31 -9.76
CA ASP A 19 0.13 4.80 -8.45
C ASP A 19 -0.28 3.34 -8.55
N GLN A 20 -0.97 2.95 -9.62
CA GLN A 20 -1.38 1.57 -9.83
C GLN A 20 -0.17 0.64 -9.99
N VAL A 21 0.84 1.08 -10.73
CA VAL A 21 2.08 0.30 -10.90
C VAL A 21 2.79 0.14 -9.57
N LYS A 22 2.91 1.22 -8.80
CA LYS A 22 3.58 1.19 -7.50
C LYS A 22 2.84 0.31 -6.49
N ALA A 23 1.53 0.42 -6.44
CA ALA A 23 0.73 -0.44 -5.56
C ALA A 23 0.85 -1.91 -5.98
N GLY A 24 0.83 -2.17 -7.28
CA GLY A 24 1.02 -3.51 -7.83
C GLY A 24 2.35 -4.11 -7.42
N LEU A 25 3.42 -3.31 -7.47
CA LEU A 25 4.73 -3.76 -7.01
C LEU A 25 4.71 -4.15 -5.54
N ALA A 26 4.14 -3.30 -4.67
CA ALA A 26 4.04 -3.60 -3.24
C ALA A 26 3.26 -4.90 -3.01
N ILE A 27 2.14 -5.07 -3.70
CA ILE A 27 1.30 -6.26 -3.60
C ILE A 27 2.10 -7.52 -4.01
N HIS A 28 2.78 -7.45 -5.13
CA HIS A 28 3.51 -8.62 -5.64
C HIS A 28 4.74 -8.94 -4.80
N LEU A 29 5.41 -7.95 -4.21
CA LEU A 29 6.50 -8.18 -3.28
C LEU A 29 6.00 -8.90 -2.02
N ILE A 30 4.88 -8.47 -1.47
CA ILE A 30 4.28 -9.15 -0.32
C ILE A 30 3.87 -10.57 -0.69
N ALA A 31 3.26 -10.75 -1.87
CA ALA A 31 2.87 -12.08 -2.34
C ALA A 31 4.07 -13.00 -2.45
N ALA A 32 5.17 -12.51 -3.01
CA ALA A 32 6.40 -13.29 -3.19
C ALA A 32 6.99 -13.76 -1.86
N ARG A 33 6.92 -12.93 -0.83
CA ARG A 33 7.55 -13.22 0.46
C ARG A 33 6.64 -13.94 1.44
N THR A 34 5.34 -13.87 1.26
CA THR A 34 4.38 -14.46 2.20
C THR A 34 3.63 -15.66 1.63
N GLY A 35 3.64 -15.83 0.32
CA GLY A 35 2.84 -16.84 -0.34
C GLY A 35 1.37 -16.46 -0.50
N ALA A 36 0.97 -15.26 -0.08
CA ALA A 36 -0.39 -14.79 -0.27
C ALA A 36 -0.67 -14.54 -1.75
N HIS A 37 -1.89 -14.84 -2.18
CA HIS A 37 -2.26 -14.61 -3.56
C HIS A 37 -2.53 -13.12 -3.80
N PRO A 38 -2.03 -12.52 -4.89
CA PRO A 38 -2.24 -11.09 -5.14
C PRO A 38 -3.72 -10.67 -5.13
N SER A 39 -4.62 -11.52 -5.58
CA SER A 39 -6.05 -11.20 -5.58
C SER A 39 -6.63 -10.98 -4.18
N GLN A 40 -6.00 -11.54 -3.15
CA GLN A 40 -6.43 -11.31 -1.78
C GLN A 40 -6.16 -9.89 -1.31
N MET A 41 -5.25 -9.20 -1.97
CA MET A 41 -4.83 -7.85 -1.60
C MET A 41 -5.49 -6.76 -2.44
N THR A 42 -6.18 -7.13 -3.52
CA THR A 42 -6.82 -6.18 -4.42
C THR A 42 -8.34 -6.22 -4.35
N GLY A 43 -8.90 -7.27 -3.77
CA GLY A 43 -10.35 -7.43 -3.71
C GLY A 43 -11.01 -6.41 -2.80
N ARG A 44 -12.23 -6.05 -3.16
CA ARG A 44 -13.09 -5.25 -2.30
C ARG A 44 -13.97 -6.19 -1.51
N GLY A 45 -14.38 -5.75 -0.36
CA GLY A 45 -15.26 -6.51 0.50
C GLY A 45 -14.58 -6.90 1.79
N ARG A 46 -15.39 -7.42 2.69
CA ARG A 46 -14.91 -7.81 4.00
C ARG A 46 -14.13 -9.11 3.93
N MET A 47 -13.01 -9.09 4.56
CA MET A 47 -12.21 -10.28 4.79
C MET A 47 -12.08 -10.47 6.29
N ASN A 48 -11.95 -11.71 6.75
CA ASN A 48 -11.60 -11.90 8.15
C ASN A 48 -10.21 -11.30 8.40
N PRO A 49 -9.90 -10.89 9.65
CA PRO A 49 -8.62 -10.21 9.93
C PRO A 49 -7.39 -10.98 9.49
N ARG A 50 -7.41 -12.30 9.64
CA ARG A 50 -6.27 -13.12 9.26
C ARG A 50 -6.03 -13.09 7.75
N ALA A 51 -7.09 -13.18 6.94
CA ALA A 51 -6.99 -13.14 5.49
C ALA A 51 -6.60 -11.75 4.98
N ALA A 52 -6.93 -10.70 5.72
CA ALA A 52 -6.61 -9.33 5.35
C ALA A 52 -5.18 -8.91 5.64
N ARG A 53 -4.44 -9.67 6.45
CA ARG A 53 -3.09 -9.29 6.87
C ARG A 53 -2.12 -9.02 5.73
N PRO A 54 -2.06 -9.83 4.67
CA PRO A 54 -1.18 -9.52 3.54
C PRO A 54 -1.52 -8.18 2.90
N ARG A 55 -2.80 -7.85 2.80
CA ARG A 55 -3.25 -6.56 2.27
C ARG A 55 -2.79 -5.41 3.16
N TRP A 56 -2.84 -5.59 4.48
CA TRP A 56 -2.37 -4.59 5.43
C TRP A 56 -0.87 -4.35 5.27
N LEU A 57 -0.10 -5.42 5.07
CA LEU A 57 1.34 -5.29 4.80
C LEU A 57 1.59 -4.52 3.52
N ALA A 58 0.82 -4.77 2.46
CA ALA A 58 0.97 -4.06 1.19
C ALA A 58 0.61 -2.57 1.32
N MET A 59 -0.45 -2.25 2.07
CA MET A 59 -0.84 -0.87 2.34
C MET A 59 0.24 -0.14 3.14
N TYR A 60 0.74 -0.77 4.18
CA TYR A 60 1.82 -0.21 5.00
C TYR A 60 3.08 0.03 4.16
N LEU A 61 3.47 -0.96 3.37
CA LEU A 61 4.64 -0.85 2.50
C LEU A 61 4.50 0.33 1.53
N SER A 62 3.32 0.51 0.97
CA SER A 62 3.05 1.65 0.09
C SER A 62 3.16 2.98 0.83
N HIS A 63 2.67 3.03 2.06
CA HIS A 63 2.75 4.22 2.89
C HIS A 63 4.19 4.61 3.19
N VAL A 64 5.01 3.66 3.65
CA VAL A 64 6.37 3.97 4.11
C VAL A 64 7.38 4.05 2.96
N ALA A 65 7.26 3.18 1.96
CA ALA A 65 8.26 3.15 0.88
C ALA A 65 8.04 4.25 -0.15
N TYR A 66 6.79 4.59 -0.45
CA TYR A 66 6.47 5.65 -1.40
C TYR A 66 6.21 7.01 -0.74
N GLY A 67 6.10 7.03 0.57
CA GLY A 67 5.74 8.26 1.28
C GLY A 67 4.31 8.72 1.02
N TRP A 68 3.43 7.82 0.65
CA TRP A 68 2.04 8.15 0.40
C TRP A 68 1.29 8.49 1.67
N THR A 69 0.40 9.45 1.58
CA THR A 69 -0.52 9.74 2.67
C THR A 69 -1.48 8.57 2.89
N LEU A 70 -2.07 8.50 4.07
CA LEU A 70 -3.08 7.48 4.36
C LEU A 70 -4.26 7.58 3.39
N GLU A 71 -4.61 8.80 2.99
CA GLU A 71 -5.70 9.02 2.03
C GLU A 71 -5.37 8.44 0.66
N ARG A 72 -4.14 8.67 0.18
CA ARG A 72 -3.72 8.11 -1.10
C ARG A 72 -3.73 6.59 -1.07
N VAL A 73 -3.17 6.00 -0.02
CA VAL A 73 -3.19 4.54 0.14
C VAL A 73 -4.63 4.04 0.11
N GLY A 74 -5.52 4.71 0.84
CA GLY A 74 -6.93 4.35 0.87
C GLY A 74 -7.57 4.39 -0.51
N HIS A 75 -7.30 5.43 -1.28
CA HIS A 75 -7.85 5.54 -2.64
C HIS A 75 -7.34 4.42 -3.55
N VAL A 76 -6.05 4.14 -3.50
CA VAL A 76 -5.44 3.13 -4.36
C VAL A 76 -5.94 1.74 -4.01
N PHE A 77 -6.08 1.45 -2.72
CA PHE A 77 -6.51 0.12 -2.25
C PHE A 77 -8.03 -0.01 -2.08
N GLY A 78 -8.77 1.07 -2.28
CA GLY A 78 -10.23 1.03 -2.17
C GLY A 78 -10.75 0.91 -0.75
N VAL A 79 -10.04 1.47 0.23
CA VAL A 79 -10.45 1.48 1.63
C VAL A 79 -10.42 2.91 2.17
N ASN A 80 -11.07 3.15 3.29
CA ASN A 80 -11.06 4.48 3.89
C ASN A 80 -9.77 4.71 4.67
N ARG A 81 -9.51 6.00 4.96
CA ARG A 81 -8.31 6.42 5.67
C ARG A 81 -8.16 5.76 7.03
N ALA A 82 -9.27 5.63 7.76
CA ALA A 82 -9.25 5.03 9.09
C ALA A 82 -8.80 3.57 9.04
N SER A 83 -9.25 2.83 8.02
CA SER A 83 -8.83 1.44 7.80
C SER A 83 -7.35 1.34 7.48
N VAL A 84 -6.82 2.26 6.67
CA VAL A 84 -5.38 2.32 6.39
C VAL A 84 -4.60 2.60 7.67
N GLY A 85 -5.06 3.56 8.47
CA GLY A 85 -4.41 3.89 9.74
C GLY A 85 -4.36 2.70 10.69
N ALA A 86 -5.45 1.96 10.78
CA ALA A 86 -5.52 0.77 11.62
C ALA A 86 -4.55 -0.32 11.12
N ALA A 87 -4.50 -0.53 9.81
CA ALA A 87 -3.57 -1.48 9.21
C ALA A 87 -2.12 -1.11 9.51
N CYS A 88 -1.78 0.15 9.35
CA CYS A 88 -0.43 0.64 9.61
C CYS A 88 -0.03 0.46 11.07
N ARG A 89 -0.94 0.74 12.00
CA ARG A 89 -0.67 0.53 13.43
C ARG A 89 -0.44 -0.95 13.72
N TRP A 90 -1.24 -1.82 13.11
CA TRP A 90 -1.05 -3.25 13.29
C TRP A 90 0.33 -3.69 12.81
N VAL A 91 0.77 -3.23 11.63
CA VAL A 91 2.10 -3.59 11.11
C VAL A 91 3.21 -3.04 12.00
N GLU A 92 3.07 -1.79 12.46
CA GLU A 92 4.05 -1.20 13.38
C GLU A 92 4.22 -2.06 14.64
N ASP A 93 3.11 -2.52 15.21
CA ASP A 93 3.16 -3.39 16.38
C ASP A 93 3.81 -4.74 16.04
N GLU A 94 3.50 -5.30 14.87
CA GLU A 94 4.07 -6.58 14.45
C GLU A 94 5.56 -6.48 14.13
N ARG A 95 6.08 -5.30 13.86
CA ARG A 95 7.52 -5.12 13.62
C ARG A 95 8.37 -5.36 14.87
N GLU A 96 7.76 -5.48 16.03
CA GLU A 96 8.47 -5.96 17.21
C GLU A 96 8.97 -7.39 17.00
N ARG A 97 8.30 -8.14 16.13
CA ARG A 97 8.79 -9.45 15.71
C ARG A 97 9.87 -9.25 14.66
N ARG A 98 11.03 -9.80 14.92
CA ARG A 98 12.18 -9.65 14.03
C ARG A 98 11.89 -10.08 12.61
N SER A 99 11.12 -11.17 12.44
CA SER A 99 10.80 -11.68 11.11
C SER A 99 9.98 -10.66 10.28
N ILE A 100 9.07 -9.96 10.92
CA ILE A 100 8.26 -8.94 10.25
C ILE A 100 9.11 -7.69 9.98
N ASP A 101 9.91 -7.29 10.96
CA ASP A 101 10.78 -6.12 10.80
C ASP A 101 11.79 -6.34 9.67
N ASP A 102 12.43 -7.49 9.62
CA ASP A 102 13.36 -7.84 8.54
C ASP A 102 12.66 -7.85 7.18
N LEU A 103 11.45 -8.42 7.11
CA LEU A 103 10.67 -8.42 5.88
C LEU A 103 10.39 -6.98 5.40
N MET A 104 9.91 -6.13 6.30
CA MET A 104 9.60 -4.76 5.94
C MET A 104 10.85 -4.00 5.51
N ASN A 105 11.95 -4.15 6.22
CA ASN A 105 13.21 -3.50 5.86
C ASN A 105 13.69 -3.96 4.48
N ASP A 106 13.62 -5.25 4.19
CA ASP A 106 14.01 -5.79 2.89
C ASP A 106 13.17 -5.21 1.77
N LEU A 107 11.86 -5.17 1.94
CA LEU A 107 10.96 -4.71 0.88
C LEU A 107 11.02 -3.20 0.69
N GLU A 108 11.15 -2.43 1.77
CA GLU A 108 11.36 -1.00 1.68
C GLU A 108 12.65 -0.69 0.93
N GLY A 109 13.73 -1.40 1.25
CA GLY A 109 15.00 -1.24 0.56
C GLY A 109 14.92 -1.60 -0.92
N CYS A 110 14.19 -2.65 -1.25
CA CYS A 110 13.98 -3.06 -2.63
C CYS A 110 13.27 -1.97 -3.44
N ILE A 111 12.20 -1.43 -2.91
CA ILE A 111 11.45 -0.37 -3.59
C ILE A 111 12.29 0.90 -3.73
N GLN A 112 12.97 1.31 -2.67
CA GLN A 112 13.81 2.50 -2.68
C GLN A 112 14.91 2.36 -3.72
N GLY A 113 15.54 1.20 -3.79
CA GLY A 113 16.59 0.93 -4.77
C GLY A 113 16.09 1.07 -6.21
N LEU A 114 14.88 0.55 -6.48
CA LEU A 114 14.29 0.66 -7.81
C LEU A 114 14.03 2.11 -8.23
N TYR A 115 13.50 2.92 -7.33
CA TYR A 115 13.07 4.27 -7.67
C TYR A 115 14.17 5.33 -7.47
N GLN A 116 15.31 4.96 -6.90
CA GLN A 116 16.49 5.82 -6.86
C GLN A 116 17.29 5.74 -8.16
N SER A 117 17.14 4.66 -8.90
CA SER A 117 17.83 4.51 -10.18
C SER A 117 17.11 5.33 -11.27
N PRO A 118 17.86 5.90 -12.22
CA PRO A 118 17.24 6.61 -13.34
C PRO A 118 16.31 5.69 -14.11
N ARG A 119 15.21 6.26 -14.59
CA ARG A 119 14.31 5.52 -15.45
C ARG A 119 15.02 5.22 -16.77
N LEU A 120 14.97 3.95 -17.18
CA LEU A 120 15.53 3.54 -18.45
C LEU A 120 14.53 3.83 -19.58
N GLU A 121 14.98 4.56 -20.58
CA GLU A 121 14.17 4.74 -21.77
C GLU A 121 14.52 3.63 -22.76
N LEU A 122 13.49 2.93 -23.18
CA LEU A 122 13.70 1.84 -24.13
C LEU A 122 13.77 2.39 -25.55
N PRO A 123 14.66 1.85 -26.40
CA PRO A 123 14.68 2.23 -27.80
C PRO A 123 13.39 1.81 -28.49
N GLN A 124 12.94 2.62 -29.43
CA GLN A 124 11.73 2.31 -30.19
C GLN A 124 12.00 1.37 -31.36
#